data_0064c16c64f2d57d11d41f9c191b364d
#
_entry.id   0064c16c64f2d57d11d41f9c191b364d
#
_cell.length_a   1.000
_cell.length_b   1.000
_cell.length_c   1.000
_cell.angle_alpha   90.00
_cell.angle_beta   90.00
_cell.angle_gamma   90.00
#
_symmetry.space_group_name_H-M   'P 1'
#
loop_
_entity.id
_entity.type
_entity.pdbx_description
1 polymer ?
#
loop_
_entity_poly.entity_id
_entity_poly.type
_entity_poly.pdbx_seq_one_letter_code
_entity_poly.pdbx_strand_id
1 'polypeptide(L)'
;MKTATITDSGSKPERKRSGILAGLSNLPIVNFLTSHSKKVTDSDGAEQESTLEGKIENLSMNFKNSAKGSNMHNALHISPYFIPGMQLGDILFTIAAVVAHSRRINVDCRIPWAYSEVTRELHAALGINALQSTLCGANEALAYEEESYLYTPIPETVSSGGLCGYFQSGNYFAGIEPIIRHLFAPLTAVDKTPGTVGIHITIGNDPYKYSKYRLCTALFLQKAAARLSKDIREVVVFSDKPCEAMAMLVEMPEFSKYSFRADSHKGCEQLHHMTSMQELVISNSALSWWAAWLGKPRKVIAPRCWFMHKAEQPPVFEDSPWIVL
;
A
#
# COMPACT_ATOMS: atom_id res chain seq x y z
N MET A 1 65.99 -0.48 4.94
CA MET A 1 66.59 -0.06 6.23
C MET A 1 65.81 1.19 6.71
N LYS A 2 64.95 1.02 7.65
CA LYS A 2 64.64 1.81 8.84
C LYS A 2 63.31 1.34 9.38
N THR A 3 63.41 0.57 10.45
CA THR A 3 62.41 0.12 11.37
C THR A 3 61.82 1.31 12.12
N ALA A 4 60.47 1.35 12.25
CA ALA A 4 59.80 2.19 13.22
C ALA A 4 58.87 1.32 14.06
N THR A 5 59.13 1.40 15.35
CA THR A 5 58.53 0.68 16.45
C THR A 5 57.16 1.26 16.80
N ILE A 6 56.17 0.41 17.02
CA ILE A 6 54.85 0.80 17.54
C ILE A 6 54.84 0.50 19.02
N THR A 7 54.59 1.49 19.85
CA THR A 7 54.35 1.35 21.29
C THR A 7 52.83 1.31 21.53
N ASP A 8 52.43 0.26 22.19
CA ASP A 8 51.11 -0.03 22.73
C ASP A 8 50.85 0.83 23.97
N SER A 9 49.68 1.45 24.09
CA SER A 9 49.18 1.98 25.38
C SER A 9 47.66 1.82 25.39
N GLY A 10 47.23 0.80 26.14
CA GLY A 10 45.85 0.52 26.38
C GLY A 10 45.16 1.53 27.31
N SER A 11 43.90 1.76 27.05
CA SER A 11 42.95 2.14 28.08
C SER A 11 41.55 1.72 27.66
N LYS A 12 40.94 0.84 28.44
CA LYS A 12 39.53 0.47 28.41
C LYS A 12 38.66 1.67 28.81
N PRO A 13 37.54 1.93 28.18
CA PRO A 13 36.51 2.76 28.81
C PRO A 13 35.42 1.89 29.46
N GLU A 14 35.10 2.27 30.66
CA GLU A 14 34.04 1.79 31.54
C GLU A 14 32.66 1.89 30.92
N ARG A 15 31.83 0.87 31.17
CA ARG A 15 30.37 0.86 30.96
C ARG A 15 29.70 1.86 31.91
N LYS A 16 29.19 2.98 31.42
CA LYS A 16 28.13 3.73 32.08
C LYS A 16 26.75 3.28 31.57
N ARG A 17 26.04 2.55 32.44
CA ARG A 17 24.59 2.39 32.37
C ARG A 17 23.99 3.64 32.99
N SER A 18 23.27 4.44 32.18
CA SER A 18 22.12 5.25 32.62
C SER A 18 21.58 6.06 31.46
N GLY A 19 20.26 6.09 31.27
CA GLY A 19 19.57 7.14 30.49
C GLY A 19 18.88 6.72 29.20
N ILE A 20 18.03 5.70 29.25
CA ILE A 20 17.01 5.49 28.18
C ILE A 20 15.65 5.67 28.85
N LEU A 21 15.25 6.92 29.09
CA LEU A 21 13.88 7.32 29.47
C LEU A 21 13.70 8.84 29.41
N ALA A 22 14.25 9.49 28.39
CA ALA A 22 13.92 10.89 28.10
C ALA A 22 14.05 11.12 26.59
N GLY A 23 12.98 10.91 25.82
CA GLY A 23 13.02 11.14 24.37
C GLY A 23 11.75 10.75 23.61
N LEU A 24 10.62 10.49 24.30
CA LEU A 24 9.38 10.09 23.61
C LEU A 24 8.32 11.20 23.51
N SER A 25 8.66 12.47 23.83
CA SER A 25 7.69 13.56 23.79
C SER A 25 7.71 14.42 22.52
N ASN A 26 8.51 14.09 21.52
CA ASN A 26 8.63 14.89 20.28
C ASN A 26 8.47 14.04 19.01
N LEU A 27 7.36 13.27 18.91
CA LEU A 27 6.95 12.71 17.63
C LEU A 27 5.88 13.62 17.00
N PRO A 28 6.03 14.04 15.72
CA PRO A 28 5.12 14.96 15.04
C PRO A 28 3.65 14.49 14.94
N ILE A 29 3.40 13.22 15.19
CA ILE A 29 2.08 12.59 15.07
C ILE A 29 1.09 13.03 16.16
N VAL A 30 1.56 13.39 17.36
CA VAL A 30 0.68 13.80 18.46
C VAL A 30 0.12 15.20 18.23
N ASN A 31 0.87 16.09 17.58
CA ASN A 31 0.46 17.48 17.35
C ASN A 31 -0.50 17.66 16.14
N PHE A 32 -0.58 16.67 15.23
CA PHE A 32 -1.49 16.75 14.08
C PHE A 32 -2.94 16.40 14.45
N LEU A 33 -3.16 15.52 15.42
CA LEU A 33 -4.49 15.06 15.83
C LEU A 33 -5.26 16.08 16.70
N THR A 34 -4.56 17.03 17.32
CA THR A 34 -5.17 18.04 18.21
C THR A 34 -5.61 19.33 17.52
N SER A 35 -5.20 19.58 16.27
CA SER A 35 -5.41 20.86 15.58
C SER A 35 -6.67 20.95 14.70
N HIS A 36 -7.46 19.89 14.53
CA HIS A 36 -8.62 19.87 13.63
C HIS A 36 -9.98 19.58 14.31
N SER A 37 -10.10 19.81 15.60
CA SER A 37 -11.40 19.80 16.29
C SER A 37 -12.10 21.16 16.13
N LYS A 38 -12.85 21.36 15.07
CA LYS A 38 -13.86 22.43 15.01
C LYS A 38 -15.09 21.97 15.75
N LYS A 39 -15.38 22.63 16.87
CA LYS A 39 -16.67 22.54 17.61
C LYS A 39 -17.81 22.96 16.69
N VAL A 40 -18.71 22.04 16.43
CA VAL A 40 -20.09 22.35 16.07
C VAL A 40 -20.91 22.05 17.31
N THR A 41 -21.48 23.08 17.90
CA THR A 41 -22.46 22.99 19.00
C THR A 41 -23.81 22.83 18.36
N ASP A 42 -24.49 21.71 18.64
CA ASP A 42 -25.96 21.63 18.60
C ASP A 42 -26.48 20.90 19.83
N SER A 43 -27.55 21.42 20.33
CA SER A 43 -28.22 21.11 21.57
C SER A 43 -29.05 19.82 21.46
N ASP A 44 -29.11 19.09 22.57
CA ASP A 44 -30.07 18.07 22.98
C ASP A 44 -29.84 16.62 22.51
N GLY A 45 -29.55 15.75 23.49
CA GLY A 45 -29.74 14.30 23.41
C GLY A 45 -28.49 13.47 23.67
N ALA A 46 -28.36 12.96 24.87
CA ALA A 46 -27.29 12.08 25.30
C ALA A 46 -27.28 10.74 24.51
N GLU A 47 -26.43 10.58 23.54
CA GLU A 47 -25.89 9.32 23.11
C GLU A 47 -24.36 9.45 23.05
N GLN A 48 -23.67 8.55 23.76
CA GLN A 48 -22.21 8.50 23.75
C GLN A 48 -21.72 8.12 22.35
N GLU A 49 -21.50 9.10 21.50
CA GLU A 49 -20.65 8.92 20.30
C GLU A 49 -19.24 8.63 20.78
N SER A 50 -18.86 7.35 20.76
CA SER A 50 -17.44 7.00 20.83
C SER A 50 -16.76 7.59 19.58
N THR A 51 -15.95 8.64 19.78
CA THR A 51 -15.21 9.29 18.70
C THR A 51 -14.39 8.26 17.92
N LEU A 52 -14.21 8.49 16.63
CA LEU A 52 -13.37 7.63 15.76
C LEU A 52 -11.98 7.41 16.38
N GLU A 53 -11.44 8.42 17.07
CA GLU A 53 -10.21 8.37 17.86
C GLU A 53 -10.28 7.38 19.02
N GLY A 54 -11.36 7.35 19.80
CA GLY A 54 -11.56 6.37 20.86
C GLY A 54 -11.70 4.94 20.33
N LYS A 55 -12.26 4.77 19.13
CA LYS A 55 -12.29 3.46 18.44
C LYS A 55 -10.90 3.03 17.97
N ILE A 56 -10.10 3.96 17.46
CA ILE A 56 -8.71 3.72 17.02
C ILE A 56 -7.80 3.44 18.22
N GLU A 57 -7.92 4.19 19.33
CA GLU A 57 -7.16 3.92 20.55
C GLU A 57 -7.54 2.59 21.21
N ASN A 58 -8.82 2.25 21.29
CA ASN A 58 -9.27 0.94 21.77
C ASN A 58 -8.80 -0.20 20.87
N LEU A 59 -8.74 0.02 19.55
CA LEU A 59 -8.17 -0.94 18.60
C LEU A 59 -6.66 -1.10 18.82
N SER A 60 -5.94 -0.01 19.05
CA SER A 60 -4.50 0.00 19.37
C SER A 60 -4.21 -0.66 20.72
N MET A 61 -5.05 -0.44 21.75
CA MET A 61 -4.92 -1.08 23.06
C MET A 61 -5.23 -2.58 23.02
N ASN A 62 -6.20 -3.02 22.24
CA ASN A 62 -6.49 -4.44 22.06
C ASN A 62 -5.33 -5.17 21.38
N PHE A 63 -4.63 -4.53 20.44
CA PHE A 63 -3.38 -5.07 19.89
C PHE A 63 -2.25 -5.19 20.93
N LYS A 64 -2.15 -4.22 21.88
CA LYS A 64 -1.13 -4.25 22.95
C LYS A 64 -1.46 -5.23 24.08
N ASN A 65 -2.72 -5.49 24.34
CA ASN A 65 -3.14 -6.37 25.44
C ASN A 65 -3.16 -7.85 25.06
N SER A 66 -3.38 -8.16 23.77
CA SER A 66 -3.21 -9.54 23.25
C SER A 66 -1.76 -10.03 23.33
N ALA A 67 -0.78 -9.12 23.41
CA ALA A 67 0.65 -9.44 23.48
C ALA A 67 1.15 -9.78 24.91
N LYS A 68 0.34 -9.61 25.95
CA LYS A 68 0.73 -9.84 27.34
C LYS A 68 0.11 -11.13 27.90
N GLY A 69 0.61 -12.29 27.51
CA GLY A 69 0.39 -13.46 28.36
C GLY A 69 -0.12 -14.75 27.74
N SER A 70 0.32 -15.14 26.56
CA SER A 70 0.14 -16.52 26.13
C SER A 70 1.46 -17.10 25.59
N ASN A 71 1.71 -18.36 25.90
CA ASN A 71 2.78 -19.15 25.29
C ASN A 71 2.68 -19.03 23.77
N MET A 72 3.60 -18.28 23.15
CA MET A 72 3.53 -17.82 21.76
C MET A 72 3.56 -18.94 20.70
N HIS A 73 3.63 -20.20 21.08
CA HIS A 73 3.79 -21.31 20.14
C HIS A 73 2.50 -22.00 19.66
N ASN A 74 1.34 -21.74 20.25
CA ASN A 74 0.08 -22.45 19.91
C ASN A 74 -1.13 -21.56 19.64
N ALA A 75 -1.00 -20.23 19.53
CA ALA A 75 -2.12 -19.38 19.18
C ALA A 75 -2.43 -19.50 17.67
N LEU A 76 -3.71 -19.72 17.33
CA LEU A 76 -4.19 -19.69 15.95
C LEU A 76 -3.87 -18.34 15.33
N HIS A 77 -3.34 -18.33 14.12
CA HIS A 77 -3.07 -17.11 13.37
C HIS A 77 -3.18 -17.34 11.87
N ILE A 78 -3.51 -16.27 11.17
CA ILE A 78 -3.57 -16.21 9.72
C ILE A 78 -2.38 -15.40 9.22
N SER A 79 -1.78 -15.83 8.12
CA SER A 79 -0.69 -15.10 7.46
C SER A 79 -0.90 -15.02 5.94
N PRO A 80 -0.33 -14.02 5.25
CA PRO A 80 -0.23 -14.07 3.80
C PRO A 80 0.74 -15.18 3.39
N TYR A 81 0.36 -15.94 2.38
CA TYR A 81 1.25 -16.86 1.67
C TYR A 81 1.74 -16.14 0.41
N PHE A 82 2.94 -15.57 0.47
CA PHE A 82 3.49 -14.85 -0.67
C PHE A 82 3.97 -15.78 -1.77
N ILE A 83 3.52 -15.53 -3.00
CA ILE A 83 3.97 -16.22 -4.19
C ILE A 83 5.29 -15.61 -4.68
N PRO A 84 6.31 -16.40 -5.07
CA PRO A 84 7.55 -15.86 -5.61
C PRO A 84 7.30 -14.91 -6.79
N GLY A 85 7.93 -13.74 -6.76
CA GLY A 85 7.79 -12.71 -7.81
C GLY A 85 6.61 -11.76 -7.66
N MET A 86 5.81 -11.87 -6.59
CA MET A 86 4.80 -10.86 -6.28
C MET A 86 5.40 -9.46 -6.20
N GLN A 87 4.72 -8.51 -6.83
CA GLN A 87 5.08 -7.09 -6.79
C GLN A 87 4.39 -6.39 -5.62
N LEU A 88 4.85 -5.19 -5.28
CA LEU A 88 4.33 -4.42 -4.13
C LEU A 88 2.80 -4.31 -4.11
N GLY A 89 2.18 -4.00 -5.26
CA GLY A 89 0.71 -3.87 -5.32
C GLY A 89 -0.03 -5.16 -4.98
N ASP A 90 0.49 -6.32 -5.41
CA ASP A 90 -0.09 -7.63 -5.11
C ASP A 90 0.07 -7.96 -3.62
N ILE A 91 1.24 -7.67 -3.06
CA ILE A 91 1.53 -7.85 -1.62
C ILE A 91 0.57 -7.02 -0.77
N LEU A 92 0.29 -5.77 -1.15
CA LEU A 92 -0.67 -4.92 -0.42
C LEU A 92 -2.08 -5.51 -0.44
N PHE A 93 -2.56 -6.06 -1.58
CA PHE A 93 -3.86 -6.73 -1.64
C PHE A 93 -3.90 -7.98 -0.76
N THR A 94 -2.86 -8.81 -0.82
CA THR A 94 -2.78 -10.02 0.00
C THR A 94 -2.78 -9.68 1.49
N ILE A 95 -2.00 -8.67 1.92
CA ILE A 95 -1.98 -8.20 3.32
C ILE A 95 -3.37 -7.67 3.72
N ALA A 96 -4.01 -6.85 2.89
CA ALA A 96 -5.32 -6.29 3.20
C ALA A 96 -6.38 -7.39 3.39
N ALA A 97 -6.40 -8.39 2.51
CA ALA A 97 -7.32 -9.53 2.61
C ALA A 97 -7.08 -10.37 3.88
N VAL A 98 -5.80 -10.64 4.20
CA VAL A 98 -5.42 -11.39 5.40
C VAL A 98 -5.80 -10.64 6.67
N VAL A 99 -5.52 -9.34 6.75
CA VAL A 99 -5.93 -8.48 7.88
C VAL A 99 -7.45 -8.47 8.04
N ALA A 100 -8.19 -8.37 6.95
CA ALA A 100 -9.65 -8.39 7.00
C ALA A 100 -10.19 -9.73 7.47
N HIS A 101 -9.67 -10.82 6.95
CA HIS A 101 -10.09 -12.16 7.33
C HIS A 101 -9.78 -12.45 8.80
N SER A 102 -8.54 -12.18 9.26
CA SER A 102 -8.14 -12.38 10.65
C SER A 102 -9.05 -11.62 11.64
N ARG A 103 -9.44 -10.40 11.29
CA ARG A 103 -10.37 -9.61 12.10
C ARG A 103 -11.79 -10.19 12.13
N ARG A 104 -12.28 -10.65 10.97
CA ARG A 104 -13.61 -11.25 10.86
C ARG A 104 -13.77 -12.48 11.75
N ILE A 105 -12.74 -13.32 11.82
CA ILE A 105 -12.75 -14.54 12.63
C ILE A 105 -12.09 -14.38 14.00
N ASN A 106 -11.63 -13.17 14.35
CA ASN A 106 -11.01 -12.80 15.63
C ASN A 106 -9.78 -13.67 15.99
N VAL A 107 -8.85 -13.82 15.04
CA VAL A 107 -7.55 -14.47 15.24
C VAL A 107 -6.41 -13.50 14.94
N ASP A 108 -5.20 -13.83 15.38
CA ASP A 108 -4.02 -13.02 15.12
C ASP A 108 -3.66 -13.02 13.63
N CYS A 109 -3.12 -11.90 13.15
CA CYS A 109 -2.53 -11.76 11.83
C CYS A 109 -1.01 -11.66 11.95
N ARG A 110 -0.27 -12.49 11.21
CA ARG A 110 1.20 -12.47 11.19
C ARG A 110 1.71 -12.29 9.77
N ILE A 111 2.58 -11.31 9.55
CA ILE A 111 3.14 -11.03 8.23
C ILE A 111 4.60 -11.47 8.18
N PRO A 112 5.01 -12.33 7.25
CA PRO A 112 6.41 -12.77 7.08
C PRO A 112 7.22 -11.68 6.38
N TRP A 113 7.56 -10.61 7.09
CA TRP A 113 8.22 -9.43 6.53
C TRP A 113 9.61 -9.70 5.93
N ALA A 114 10.30 -10.75 6.37
CA ALA A 114 11.60 -11.13 5.84
C ALA A 114 11.54 -12.02 4.59
N TYR A 115 10.33 -12.28 4.04
CA TYR A 115 10.14 -13.20 2.92
C TYR A 115 10.87 -12.76 1.64
N SER A 116 10.82 -11.48 1.31
CA SER A 116 11.45 -10.92 0.11
C SER A 116 12.03 -9.52 0.36
N GLU A 117 12.77 -8.99 -0.60
CA GLU A 117 13.25 -7.61 -0.54
C GLU A 117 12.07 -6.62 -0.50
N VAL A 118 11.04 -6.85 -1.33
CA VAL A 118 9.84 -6.00 -1.38
C VAL A 118 9.08 -5.99 -0.05
N THR A 119 8.97 -7.14 0.64
CA THR A 119 8.32 -7.18 1.96
C THR A 119 9.15 -6.50 3.03
N ARG A 120 10.47 -6.57 2.97
CA ARG A 120 11.38 -5.84 3.88
C ARG A 120 11.31 -4.33 3.67
N GLU A 121 11.32 -3.88 2.40
CA GLU A 121 11.13 -2.47 2.04
C GLU A 121 9.79 -1.94 2.57
N LEU A 122 8.72 -2.69 2.32
CA LEU A 122 7.38 -2.35 2.79
C LEU A 122 7.32 -2.25 4.33
N HIS A 123 7.90 -3.21 5.04
CA HIS A 123 7.97 -3.18 6.50
C HIS A 123 8.71 -1.95 7.02
N ALA A 124 9.84 -1.61 6.39
CA ALA A 124 10.59 -0.41 6.74
C ALA A 124 9.79 0.87 6.49
N ALA A 125 9.06 0.95 5.38
CA ALA A 125 8.22 2.09 5.03
C ALA A 125 7.01 2.26 5.97
N LEU A 126 6.39 1.14 6.42
CA LEU A 126 5.24 1.17 7.32
C LEU A 126 5.62 1.46 8.79
N GLY A 127 6.88 1.25 9.16
CA GLY A 127 7.39 1.42 10.54
C GLY A 127 7.10 0.23 11.45
N ILE A 128 7.76 0.22 12.61
CA ILE A 128 7.86 -0.92 13.55
C ILE A 128 6.50 -1.34 14.17
N ASN A 129 5.50 -0.49 14.13
CA ASN A 129 4.18 -0.76 14.73
C ASN A 129 3.18 -1.41 13.74
N ALA A 130 3.59 -1.64 12.52
CA ALA A 130 2.74 -2.27 11.52
C ALA A 130 2.64 -3.77 11.77
N LEU A 131 1.61 -4.19 12.47
CA LEU A 131 1.24 -5.58 12.73
C LEU A 131 2.33 -6.41 13.45
N GLN A 132 1.97 -7.37 14.27
CA GLN A 132 2.94 -8.25 14.94
C GLN A 132 3.80 -8.94 13.87
N SER A 133 5.08 -8.60 13.86
CA SER A 133 6.02 -9.19 12.91
C SER A 133 6.55 -10.49 13.51
N THR A 134 6.32 -11.58 12.83
CA THR A 134 7.29 -12.67 12.92
C THR A 134 8.45 -12.27 12.00
N LEU A 135 9.67 -12.23 12.51
CA LEU A 135 10.89 -12.11 11.68
C LEU A 135 11.09 -13.37 10.81
N CYS A 136 10.01 -14.14 10.59
CA CYS A 136 10.00 -15.31 9.76
C CYS A 136 10.12 -14.90 8.28
N GLY A 137 11.10 -15.46 7.58
CA GLY A 137 11.29 -15.29 6.15
C GLY A 137 10.59 -16.35 5.30
N ALA A 138 9.76 -17.20 5.92
CA ALA A 138 9.06 -18.30 5.24
C ALA A 138 7.55 -18.13 5.32
N ASN A 139 6.85 -18.62 4.29
CA ASN A 139 5.40 -18.76 4.33
C ASN A 139 4.99 -19.81 5.37
N GLU A 140 3.86 -19.58 6.01
CA GLU A 140 3.17 -20.59 6.83
C GLU A 140 2.63 -21.74 5.96
N ALA A 141 2.21 -22.84 6.60
CA ALA A 141 1.52 -23.89 5.87
C ALA A 141 0.27 -23.35 5.17
N LEU A 142 0.07 -23.76 3.91
CA LEU A 142 -1.06 -23.31 3.10
C LEU A 142 -2.37 -23.80 3.70
N ALA A 143 -3.29 -22.88 3.98
CA ALA A 143 -4.61 -23.16 4.52
C ALA A 143 -5.74 -22.81 3.53
N TYR A 144 -5.50 -21.87 2.64
CA TYR A 144 -6.46 -21.45 1.62
C TYR A 144 -5.74 -20.96 0.37
N GLU A 145 -6.27 -21.27 -0.78
CA GLU A 145 -5.79 -20.77 -2.07
C GLU A 145 -6.95 -20.13 -2.84
N GLU A 146 -6.73 -18.91 -3.35
CA GLU A 146 -7.69 -18.21 -4.21
C GLU A 146 -7.80 -18.94 -5.54
N GLU A 147 -8.99 -19.46 -5.88
CA GLU A 147 -9.21 -20.30 -7.06
C GLU A 147 -9.17 -19.50 -8.38
N SER A 148 -9.51 -18.21 -8.32
CA SER A 148 -9.58 -17.36 -9.50
C SER A 148 -9.44 -15.88 -9.11
N TYR A 149 -9.28 -14.98 -10.10
CA TYR A 149 -9.30 -13.53 -9.87
C TYR A 149 -10.68 -12.96 -9.55
N LEU A 150 -11.74 -13.77 -9.59
CA LEU A 150 -13.07 -13.36 -9.16
C LEU A 150 -13.15 -13.40 -7.64
N TYR A 151 -13.79 -12.37 -7.07
CA TYR A 151 -13.98 -12.34 -5.62
C TYR A 151 -14.77 -13.57 -5.14
N THR A 152 -14.18 -14.31 -4.22
CA THR A 152 -14.84 -15.41 -3.49
C THR A 152 -14.56 -15.20 -2.00
N PRO A 153 -15.59 -15.13 -1.14
CA PRO A 153 -15.36 -14.95 0.29
C PRO A 153 -14.49 -16.09 0.86
N ILE A 154 -13.46 -15.72 1.61
CA ILE A 154 -12.64 -16.69 2.33
C ILE A 154 -13.51 -17.34 3.42
N PRO A 155 -13.62 -18.68 3.47
CA PRO A 155 -14.46 -19.36 4.47
C PRO A 155 -13.99 -19.07 5.90
N GLU A 156 -14.93 -18.78 6.81
CA GLU A 156 -14.61 -18.52 8.22
C GLU A 156 -14.00 -19.73 8.96
N THR A 157 -14.16 -20.90 8.39
CA THR A 157 -13.51 -22.15 8.88
C THR A 157 -12.00 -22.15 8.70
N VAL A 158 -11.46 -21.28 7.83
CA VAL A 158 -10.01 -21.11 7.67
C VAL A 158 -9.49 -20.24 8.81
N SER A 159 -9.08 -20.86 9.91
CA SER A 159 -8.73 -20.18 11.15
C SER A 159 -7.25 -20.15 11.49
N SER A 160 -6.39 -20.82 10.72
CA SER A 160 -4.94 -20.85 10.92
C SER A 160 -4.21 -21.19 9.63
N GLY A 161 -3.04 -20.57 9.41
CA GLY A 161 -2.13 -20.86 8.29
C GLY A 161 -2.12 -19.78 7.21
N GLY A 162 -1.52 -20.10 6.06
CA GLY A 162 -1.27 -19.19 4.96
C GLY A 162 -2.44 -19.04 3.99
N LEU A 163 -2.81 -17.80 3.65
CA LEU A 163 -3.74 -17.49 2.56
C LEU A 163 -2.95 -17.14 1.31
N CYS A 164 -3.07 -17.97 0.27
CA CYS A 164 -2.40 -17.81 -1.02
C CYS A 164 -3.36 -17.22 -2.05
N GLY A 165 -2.95 -16.14 -2.71
CA GLY A 165 -3.73 -15.51 -3.76
C GLY A 165 -3.28 -14.06 -3.99
N TYR A 166 -3.83 -13.47 -5.05
CA TYR A 166 -3.63 -12.04 -5.36
C TYR A 166 -4.67 -11.15 -4.68
N PHE A 167 -5.86 -11.68 -4.41
CA PHE A 167 -6.97 -11.01 -3.71
C PHE A 167 -7.28 -9.61 -4.26
N GLN A 168 -7.20 -9.43 -5.58
CA GLN A 168 -7.31 -8.13 -6.26
C GLN A 168 -8.75 -7.62 -6.32
N SER A 169 -9.39 -7.51 -5.16
CA SER A 169 -10.74 -6.93 -5.01
C SER A 169 -10.86 -6.17 -3.69
N GLY A 170 -11.48 -4.99 -3.71
CA GLY A 170 -11.84 -4.25 -2.50
C GLY A 170 -12.80 -5.02 -1.60
N ASN A 171 -13.57 -5.95 -2.15
CA ASN A 171 -14.53 -6.77 -1.41
C ASN A 171 -13.86 -7.66 -0.35
N TYR A 172 -12.59 -8.03 -0.50
CA TYR A 172 -11.87 -8.79 0.52
C TYR A 172 -11.68 -8.03 1.84
N PHE A 173 -11.63 -6.69 1.79
CA PHE A 173 -11.48 -5.85 2.97
C PHE A 173 -12.60 -4.81 3.13
N ALA A 174 -13.74 -5.08 2.50
CA ALA A 174 -14.95 -4.27 2.68
C ALA A 174 -15.36 -4.21 4.16
N GLY A 175 -15.75 -3.02 4.62
CA GLY A 175 -16.13 -2.75 6.00
C GLY A 175 -14.96 -2.45 6.95
N ILE A 176 -13.70 -2.64 6.51
CA ILE A 176 -12.52 -2.25 7.30
C ILE A 176 -11.59 -1.31 6.54
N GLU A 177 -12.08 -0.62 5.51
CA GLU A 177 -11.30 0.31 4.69
C GLU A 177 -10.56 1.38 5.52
N PRO A 178 -11.14 1.96 6.57
CA PRO A 178 -10.42 2.91 7.43
C PRO A 178 -9.17 2.30 8.09
N ILE A 179 -9.25 1.02 8.47
CA ILE A 179 -8.14 0.30 9.10
C ILE A 179 -7.03 0.05 8.08
N ILE A 180 -7.38 -0.39 6.87
CA ILE A 180 -6.41 -0.61 5.80
C ILE A 180 -5.76 0.71 5.37
N ARG A 181 -6.53 1.82 5.30
CA ARG A 181 -5.97 3.15 5.04
C ARG A 181 -5.02 3.60 6.15
N HIS A 182 -5.35 3.34 7.40
CA HIS A 182 -4.48 3.65 8.53
C HIS A 182 -3.19 2.82 8.49
N LEU A 183 -3.29 1.52 8.21
CA LEU A 183 -2.15 0.63 8.06
C LEU A 183 -1.17 1.11 6.99
N PHE A 184 -1.69 1.54 5.84
CA PHE A 184 -0.89 1.99 4.71
C PHE A 184 -0.71 3.53 4.63
N ALA A 185 -1.09 4.26 5.69
CA ALA A 185 -0.93 5.72 5.73
C ALA A 185 0.50 6.21 5.45
N PRO A 186 1.58 5.53 5.94
CA PRO A 186 2.95 5.94 5.64
C PRO A 186 3.31 5.89 4.14
N LEU A 187 2.56 5.13 3.33
CA LEU A 187 2.73 5.06 1.88
C LEU A 187 1.98 6.17 1.13
N THR A 188 1.28 7.05 1.86
CA THR A 188 0.38 8.04 1.26
C THR A 188 0.92 9.46 1.49
N ALA A 189 1.05 10.23 0.40
CA ALA A 189 1.42 11.62 0.50
C ALA A 189 0.30 12.44 1.19
N VAL A 190 0.69 13.33 2.08
CA VAL A 190 -0.25 14.22 2.79
C VAL A 190 -0.83 15.25 1.83
N ASP A 191 0.04 15.86 1.02
CA ASP A 191 -0.34 16.94 0.12
C ASP A 191 -0.42 16.48 -1.34
N LYS A 192 -1.30 17.13 -2.11
CA LYS A 192 -1.38 16.96 -3.56
C LYS A 192 -0.52 17.99 -4.26
N THR A 193 0.12 17.57 -5.36
CA THR A 193 0.86 18.47 -6.24
C THR A 193 -0.12 19.13 -7.22
N PRO A 194 -0.41 20.42 -7.10
CA PRO A 194 -1.39 21.09 -7.95
C PRO A 194 -0.99 21.08 -9.43
N GLY A 195 -1.97 20.98 -10.31
CA GLY A 195 -1.76 21.04 -11.75
C GLY A 195 -1.11 19.80 -12.35
N THR A 196 -0.96 18.71 -11.60
CA THR A 196 -0.32 17.48 -12.05
C THR A 196 -1.31 16.35 -12.34
N VAL A 197 -1.01 15.55 -13.33
CA VAL A 197 -1.60 14.23 -13.54
C VAL A 197 -0.52 13.17 -13.59
N GLY A 198 -0.67 12.13 -12.78
CA GLY A 198 0.13 10.93 -12.89
C GLY A 198 -0.46 10.00 -13.96
N ILE A 199 0.37 9.55 -14.90
CA ILE A 199 -0.02 8.52 -15.87
C ILE A 199 0.86 7.30 -15.66
N HIS A 200 0.24 6.19 -15.24
CA HIS A 200 0.93 4.93 -15.07
C HIS A 200 0.80 4.07 -16.33
N ILE A 201 1.93 3.67 -16.89
CA ILE A 201 2.00 2.84 -18.10
C ILE A 201 2.99 1.69 -17.84
N THR A 202 2.53 0.46 -17.98
CA THR A 202 3.40 -0.72 -17.98
C THR A 202 3.79 -1.04 -19.42
N ILE A 203 5.07 -0.94 -19.73
CA ILE A 203 5.62 -1.29 -21.05
C ILE A 203 6.13 -2.73 -21.03
N GLY A 204 6.90 -3.12 -19.99
CA GLY A 204 7.40 -4.46 -19.74
C GLY A 204 8.28 -5.06 -20.84
N ASN A 205 8.81 -6.25 -20.58
CA ASN A 205 9.53 -7.07 -21.57
C ASN A 205 9.14 -8.55 -21.47
N ASP A 206 8.20 -8.91 -20.61
CA ASP A 206 7.85 -10.29 -20.36
C ASP A 206 6.68 -10.70 -21.27
N PRO A 207 6.92 -11.48 -22.34
CA PRO A 207 5.87 -11.92 -23.27
C PRO A 207 4.73 -12.67 -22.56
N TYR A 208 5.03 -13.39 -21.48
CA TYR A 208 4.02 -14.12 -20.72
C TYR A 208 3.06 -13.17 -19.99
N LYS A 209 3.59 -12.10 -19.37
CA LYS A 209 2.75 -11.06 -18.76
C LYS A 209 1.87 -10.37 -19.80
N TYR A 210 2.38 -10.12 -21.00
CA TYR A 210 1.61 -9.50 -22.08
C TYR A 210 0.48 -10.35 -22.63
N SER A 211 0.64 -11.66 -22.66
CA SER A 211 -0.44 -12.55 -23.10
C SER A 211 -1.62 -12.55 -22.13
N LYS A 212 -1.40 -12.21 -20.88
CA LYS A 212 -2.41 -12.23 -19.80
C LYS A 212 -3.04 -10.87 -19.53
N TYR A 213 -2.22 -9.82 -19.48
CA TYR A 213 -2.69 -8.47 -19.14
C TYR A 213 -3.01 -7.65 -20.38
N ARG A 214 -4.11 -6.90 -20.33
CA ARG A 214 -4.44 -5.97 -21.39
C ARG A 214 -3.69 -4.66 -21.17
N LEU A 215 -2.68 -4.39 -21.99
CA LEU A 215 -1.92 -3.14 -21.90
C LEU A 215 -2.79 -1.92 -22.22
N CYS A 216 -2.44 -0.77 -21.62
CA CYS A 216 -3.04 0.49 -21.96
C CYS A 216 -2.77 0.83 -23.44
N THR A 217 -3.82 0.87 -24.25
CA THR A 217 -3.71 1.20 -25.68
C THR A 217 -3.63 2.70 -25.90
N ALA A 218 -3.09 3.12 -27.07
CA ALA A 218 -3.13 4.52 -27.50
C ALA A 218 -4.55 5.10 -27.44
N LEU A 219 -5.55 4.31 -27.87
CA LEU A 219 -6.96 4.74 -27.81
C LEU A 219 -7.45 5.01 -26.37
N PHE A 220 -7.04 4.20 -25.39
CA PHE A 220 -7.34 4.45 -23.97
C PHE A 220 -6.71 5.78 -23.53
N LEU A 221 -5.44 6.00 -23.85
CA LEU A 221 -4.71 7.23 -23.49
C LEU A 221 -5.33 8.48 -24.14
N GLN A 222 -5.73 8.40 -25.40
CA GLN A 222 -6.47 9.49 -26.09
C GLN A 222 -7.77 9.83 -25.37
N LYS A 223 -8.58 8.82 -25.04
CA LYS A 223 -9.82 9.02 -24.30
C LYS A 223 -9.57 9.56 -22.89
N ALA A 224 -8.49 9.15 -22.25
CA ALA A 224 -8.09 9.65 -20.94
C ALA A 224 -7.67 11.12 -21.00
N ALA A 225 -6.85 11.51 -21.99
CA ALA A 225 -6.46 12.90 -22.21
C ALA A 225 -7.65 13.86 -22.35
N ALA A 226 -8.70 13.41 -23.06
CA ALA A 226 -9.95 14.18 -23.24
C ALA A 226 -10.75 14.37 -21.93
N ARG A 227 -10.44 13.61 -20.88
CA ARG A 227 -11.12 13.68 -19.56
C ARG A 227 -10.32 14.43 -18.50
N LEU A 228 -9.05 14.78 -18.77
CA LEU A 228 -8.22 15.56 -17.86
C LEU A 228 -8.80 16.96 -17.65
N SER A 229 -8.66 17.46 -16.44
CA SER A 229 -9.14 18.80 -16.10
C SER A 229 -8.29 19.89 -16.75
N LYS A 230 -8.91 21.04 -17.02
CA LYS A 230 -8.27 22.15 -17.77
C LYS A 230 -7.11 22.82 -17.03
N ASP A 231 -7.04 22.67 -15.71
CA ASP A 231 -5.99 23.20 -14.85
C ASP A 231 -4.74 22.31 -14.75
N ILE A 232 -4.77 21.10 -15.33
CA ILE A 232 -3.58 20.26 -15.45
C ILE A 232 -2.57 20.91 -16.39
N ARG A 233 -1.30 20.94 -15.98
CA ARG A 233 -0.17 21.51 -16.71
C ARG A 233 0.96 20.52 -16.93
N GLU A 234 1.15 19.61 -16.00
CA GLU A 234 2.24 18.65 -16.00
C GLU A 234 1.73 17.21 -16.00
N VAL A 235 2.33 16.38 -16.83
CA VAL A 235 2.19 14.92 -16.84
C VAL A 235 3.41 14.32 -16.17
N VAL A 236 3.20 13.59 -15.06
CA VAL A 236 4.22 12.78 -14.41
C VAL A 236 4.04 11.33 -14.86
N VAL A 237 5.05 10.80 -15.54
CA VAL A 237 5.01 9.46 -16.13
C VAL A 237 5.59 8.44 -15.17
N PHE A 238 4.76 7.50 -14.73
CA PHE A 238 5.12 6.36 -13.91
C PHE A 238 5.16 5.10 -14.78
N SER A 239 6.28 4.41 -14.81
CA SER A 239 6.45 3.22 -15.64
C SER A 239 7.60 2.35 -15.15
N ASP A 240 7.59 1.09 -15.53
CA ASP A 240 8.75 0.20 -15.48
C ASP A 240 9.84 0.62 -16.48
N LYS A 241 9.46 1.40 -17.53
CA LYS A 241 10.35 2.00 -18.52
C LYS A 241 9.97 3.47 -18.79
N PRO A 242 10.29 4.37 -17.86
CA PRO A 242 9.75 5.73 -17.89
C PRO A 242 10.15 6.54 -19.12
N CYS A 243 11.35 6.36 -19.66
CA CYS A 243 11.79 7.06 -20.87
C CYS A 243 11.00 6.63 -22.13
N GLU A 244 10.76 5.31 -22.28
CA GLU A 244 9.98 4.78 -23.40
C GLU A 244 8.50 5.21 -23.30
N ALA A 245 7.93 5.14 -22.10
CA ALA A 245 6.56 5.56 -21.83
C ALA A 245 6.36 7.07 -22.09
N MET A 246 7.34 7.87 -21.67
CA MET A 246 7.31 9.32 -21.91
C MET A 246 7.40 9.65 -23.41
N ALA A 247 8.32 9.01 -24.14
CA ALA A 247 8.45 9.20 -25.59
C ALA A 247 7.14 8.89 -26.31
N MET A 248 6.46 7.79 -25.95
CA MET A 248 5.16 7.43 -26.51
C MET A 248 4.09 8.50 -26.27
N LEU A 249 4.04 9.08 -25.06
CA LEU A 249 3.05 10.11 -24.74
C LEU A 249 3.33 11.44 -25.43
N VAL A 250 4.59 11.84 -25.55
CA VAL A 250 5.01 13.10 -26.21
C VAL A 250 4.64 13.10 -27.70
N GLU A 251 4.67 11.95 -28.36
CA GLU A 251 4.27 11.81 -29.77
C GLU A 251 2.74 11.90 -29.98
N MET A 252 1.93 11.81 -28.91
CA MET A 252 0.47 11.88 -29.02
C MET A 252 0.00 13.33 -29.02
N PRO A 253 -0.73 13.79 -30.06
CA PRO A 253 -1.21 15.19 -30.17
C PRO A 253 -2.06 15.65 -28.98
N GLU A 254 -2.81 14.75 -28.37
CA GLU A 254 -3.69 15.03 -27.24
C GLU A 254 -2.92 15.51 -26.00
N PHE A 255 -1.65 15.17 -25.90
CA PHE A 255 -0.78 15.53 -24.81
C PHE A 255 0.17 16.70 -25.11
N SER A 256 0.16 17.26 -26.33
CA SER A 256 1.11 18.29 -26.78
C SER A 256 1.14 19.58 -25.94
N LYS A 257 0.07 19.85 -25.18
CA LYS A 257 -0.06 21.06 -24.35
C LYS A 257 0.52 20.92 -22.94
N TYR A 258 0.97 19.73 -22.56
CA TYR A 258 1.49 19.46 -21.22
C TYR A 258 3.02 19.44 -21.20
N SER A 259 3.59 19.85 -20.06
CA SER A 259 4.97 19.51 -19.75
C SER A 259 5.04 18.07 -19.23
N PHE A 260 6.23 17.45 -19.37
CA PHE A 260 6.42 16.05 -18.99
C PHE A 260 7.58 15.91 -18.00
N ARG A 261 7.39 15.01 -17.05
CA ARG A 261 8.43 14.54 -16.15
C ARG A 261 8.31 13.04 -15.94
N ALA A 262 9.40 12.32 -16.13
CA ALA A 262 9.46 10.90 -15.79
C ALA A 262 9.72 10.72 -14.29
N ASP A 263 9.00 9.82 -13.66
CA ASP A 263 9.27 9.41 -12.29
C ASP A 263 10.44 8.42 -12.26
N SER A 264 11.39 8.64 -11.34
CA SER A 264 12.56 7.78 -11.15
C SER A 264 12.46 6.89 -9.90
N HIS A 265 11.46 7.11 -9.05
CA HIS A 265 11.26 6.32 -7.85
C HIS A 265 10.80 4.90 -8.17
N LYS A 266 10.97 4.00 -7.21
CA LYS A 266 10.55 2.60 -7.30
C LYS A 266 9.87 2.17 -6.00
N GLY A 267 9.19 1.02 -6.02
CA GLY A 267 8.63 0.41 -4.84
C GLY A 267 7.72 1.35 -4.04
N CYS A 268 7.95 1.43 -2.74
CA CYS A 268 7.16 2.26 -1.82
C CYS A 268 7.26 3.76 -2.11
N GLU A 269 8.42 4.25 -2.56
CA GLU A 269 8.61 5.67 -2.91
C GLU A 269 7.81 6.04 -4.16
N GLN A 270 7.76 5.17 -5.17
CA GLN A 270 6.95 5.39 -6.36
C GLN A 270 5.45 5.42 -6.02
N LEU A 271 5.00 4.49 -5.19
CA LEU A 271 3.62 4.48 -4.69
C LEU A 271 3.30 5.79 -3.97
N HIS A 272 4.15 6.21 -3.03
CA HIS A 272 4.00 7.47 -2.31
C HIS A 272 3.91 8.66 -3.27
N HIS A 273 4.81 8.76 -4.24
CA HIS A 273 4.80 9.84 -5.22
C HIS A 273 3.53 9.81 -6.10
N MET A 274 3.07 8.63 -6.54
CA MET A 274 1.79 8.53 -7.25
C MET A 274 0.61 9.03 -6.42
N THR A 275 0.61 8.79 -5.11
CA THR A 275 -0.48 9.27 -4.24
C THR A 275 -0.52 10.79 -4.10
N SER A 276 0.56 11.51 -4.42
CA SER A 276 0.60 12.98 -4.39
C SER A 276 -0.02 13.65 -5.62
N MET A 277 -0.33 12.91 -6.68
CA MET A 277 -0.87 13.48 -7.91
C MET A 277 -2.29 14.04 -7.71
N GLN A 278 -2.59 15.15 -8.39
CA GLN A 278 -3.92 15.76 -8.34
C GLN A 278 -4.96 14.93 -9.11
N GLU A 279 -4.56 14.34 -10.24
CA GLU A 279 -5.34 13.36 -11.00
C GLU A 279 -4.46 12.14 -11.33
N LEU A 280 -5.09 11.00 -11.57
CA LEU A 280 -4.40 9.78 -11.97
C LEU A 280 -5.09 9.12 -13.17
N VAL A 281 -4.28 8.73 -14.14
CA VAL A 281 -4.63 7.77 -15.18
C VAL A 281 -3.89 6.48 -14.83
N ILE A 282 -4.63 5.45 -14.43
CA ILE A 282 -4.05 4.19 -14.01
C ILE A 282 -4.07 3.16 -15.13
N SER A 283 -3.10 2.27 -15.12
CA SER A 283 -3.09 1.05 -15.93
C SER A 283 -3.76 -0.10 -15.16
N ASN A 284 -3.82 -1.28 -15.79
CA ASN A 284 -4.18 -2.54 -15.15
C ASN A 284 -3.02 -3.07 -14.26
N SER A 285 -2.68 -2.30 -13.26
CA SER A 285 -1.60 -2.56 -12.30
C SER A 285 -2.11 -2.38 -10.88
N ALA A 286 -1.89 -3.39 -10.05
CA ALA A 286 -2.22 -3.35 -8.63
C ALA A 286 -1.59 -2.14 -7.92
N LEU A 287 -0.35 -1.77 -8.29
CA LEU A 287 0.34 -0.61 -7.70
C LEU A 287 -0.41 0.70 -7.96
N SER A 288 -0.79 0.96 -9.22
CA SER A 288 -1.52 2.20 -9.57
C SER A 288 -2.97 2.20 -9.04
N TRP A 289 -3.57 1.03 -8.88
CA TRP A 289 -4.84 0.91 -8.17
C TRP A 289 -4.71 1.37 -6.71
N TRP A 290 -3.69 0.88 -6.00
CA TRP A 290 -3.43 1.29 -4.62
C TRP A 290 -3.11 2.79 -4.52
N ALA A 291 -2.35 3.34 -5.46
CA ALA A 291 -2.09 4.77 -5.50
C ALA A 291 -3.38 5.60 -5.60
N ALA A 292 -4.30 5.18 -6.46
CA ALA A 292 -5.59 5.84 -6.61
C ALA A 292 -6.49 5.66 -5.37
N TRP A 293 -6.53 4.45 -4.81
CA TRP A 293 -7.37 4.16 -3.66
C TRP A 293 -6.86 4.84 -2.38
N LEU A 294 -5.56 4.79 -2.10
CA LEU A 294 -4.95 5.45 -0.93
C LEU A 294 -4.94 6.97 -1.09
N GLY A 295 -4.44 7.44 -2.22
CA GLY A 295 -4.23 8.85 -2.49
C GLY A 295 -5.50 9.67 -2.64
N LYS A 296 -6.63 9.07 -3.04
CA LYS A 296 -7.90 9.78 -3.31
C LYS A 296 -7.70 11.03 -4.18
N PRO A 297 -7.08 10.93 -5.36
CA PRO A 297 -6.94 12.07 -6.24
C PRO A 297 -8.32 12.60 -6.64
N ARG A 298 -8.38 13.85 -7.07
CA ARG A 298 -9.62 14.50 -7.50
C ARG A 298 -10.33 13.73 -8.61
N LYS A 299 -9.57 13.07 -9.48
CA LYS A 299 -10.06 12.28 -10.59
C LYS A 299 -9.18 11.06 -10.82
N VAL A 300 -9.79 9.91 -11.04
CA VAL A 300 -9.13 8.69 -11.50
C VAL A 300 -9.74 8.25 -12.82
N ILE A 301 -8.90 7.93 -13.77
CA ILE A 301 -9.28 7.34 -15.05
C ILE A 301 -8.64 5.96 -15.13
N ALA A 302 -9.47 4.92 -15.31
CA ALA A 302 -9.07 3.53 -15.25
C ALA A 302 -9.47 2.76 -16.51
N PRO A 303 -8.71 1.74 -16.93
CA PRO A 303 -9.10 0.87 -18.04
C PRO A 303 -10.21 -0.09 -17.61
N ARG A 304 -11.19 -0.32 -18.49
CA ARG A 304 -12.31 -1.24 -18.23
C ARG A 304 -11.86 -2.70 -18.10
N CYS A 305 -10.90 -3.11 -18.89
CA CYS A 305 -10.44 -4.50 -18.90
C CYS A 305 -9.09 -4.60 -18.20
N TRP A 306 -9.05 -5.44 -17.17
CA TRP A 306 -7.83 -5.73 -16.41
C TRP A 306 -7.00 -6.82 -17.09
N PHE A 307 -7.65 -7.92 -17.47
CA PHE A 307 -7.04 -9.04 -18.19
C PHE A 307 -7.54 -9.15 -19.64
N MET A 308 -6.86 -9.96 -20.45
CA MET A 308 -7.28 -10.25 -21.82
C MET A 308 -8.57 -11.05 -21.87
N HIS A 309 -8.73 -12.02 -20.98
CA HIS A 309 -9.93 -12.86 -20.90
C HIS A 309 -11.03 -12.20 -20.06
N LYS A 310 -12.21 -12.04 -20.65
CA LYS A 310 -13.35 -11.39 -19.98
C LYS A 310 -13.82 -12.13 -18.73
N ALA A 311 -13.71 -13.45 -18.71
CA ALA A 311 -14.14 -14.28 -17.58
C ALA A 311 -13.26 -14.14 -16.33
N GLU A 312 -12.07 -13.55 -16.46
CA GLU A 312 -11.09 -13.42 -15.38
C GLU A 312 -10.99 -11.99 -14.82
N GLN A 313 -11.92 -11.07 -15.22
CA GLN A 313 -11.85 -9.69 -14.77
C GLN A 313 -12.15 -9.60 -13.25
N PRO A 314 -11.19 -9.14 -12.44
CA PRO A 314 -11.47 -8.92 -11.03
C PRO A 314 -12.40 -7.72 -10.86
N PRO A 315 -13.25 -7.69 -9.81
CA PRO A 315 -14.12 -6.56 -9.52
C PRO A 315 -13.36 -5.39 -8.85
N VAL A 316 -12.23 -5.00 -9.42
CA VAL A 316 -11.37 -3.92 -8.84
C VAL A 316 -11.98 -2.54 -8.94
N PHE A 317 -12.99 -2.35 -9.79
CA PHE A 317 -13.62 -1.05 -10.03
C PHE A 317 -15.09 -1.01 -9.59
N GLU A 318 -15.62 -2.08 -9.00
CA GLU A 318 -16.94 -2.07 -8.41
C GLU A 318 -17.01 -1.02 -7.31
N ASP A 319 -18.09 -0.26 -7.29
CA ASP A 319 -18.37 0.81 -6.32
C ASP A 319 -17.33 1.96 -6.27
N SER A 320 -16.40 2.03 -7.21
CA SER A 320 -15.46 3.14 -7.26
C SER A 320 -16.04 4.33 -8.04
N PRO A 321 -15.80 5.58 -7.59
CA PRO A 321 -16.24 6.79 -8.29
C PRO A 321 -15.34 7.11 -9.51
N TRP A 322 -14.61 6.14 -10.02
CA TRP A 322 -13.61 6.33 -11.06
C TRP A 322 -14.24 6.33 -12.46
N ILE A 323 -13.62 7.05 -13.38
CA ILE A 323 -14.00 7.04 -14.80
C ILE A 323 -13.39 5.79 -15.44
N VAL A 324 -14.20 4.80 -15.73
CA VAL A 324 -13.77 3.54 -16.36
C VAL A 324 -14.02 3.61 -17.87
N LEU A 325 -12.96 3.51 -18.70
CA LEU A 325 -12.96 3.67 -20.15
C LEU A 325 -12.74 2.36 -20.92
#